data_2e6303c8e6ddf6741dc91482afb23ea4
#
_entry.id   2e6303c8e6ddf6741dc91482afb23ea4
#
_cell.length_a   1.000
_cell.length_b   1.000
_cell.length_c   1.000
_cell.angle_alpha   90.00
_cell.angle_beta   90.00
_cell.angle_gamma   90.00
#
_symmetry.space_group_name_H-M   'P 1'
#
loop_
_entity.id
_entity.type
_entity.pdbx_description
1 polymer ?
#
loop_
_entity_poly.entity_id
_entity_poly.type
_entity_poly.pdbx_seq_one_letter_code
_entity_poly.pdbx_strand_id
1 'polypeptide(L)'
;MTTSIIYSSIGGNTELVVKKVAETLSEEGVLAQIYRSENVDFKCIENQQVWVLASPTYHQGELEKNFQKFLRDCHQFNLENKKFAVIGLGDRKYYSEYLCDSAKILEDFVIEVKGKLVLPSLRIGTNPLPLLNSTVVNWSKRLANTIKSLN
;
A
#
# COMPACT_ATOMS: atom_id res chain seq x y z
N MET A 1 -16.23 -8.92 -3.04
CA MET A 1 -15.41 -7.75 -3.30
C MET A 1 -13.97 -8.02 -3.02
N THR A 2 -13.15 -7.75 -3.99
CA THR A 2 -11.73 -8.01 -3.83
C THR A 2 -10.95 -6.72 -3.67
N THR A 3 -9.89 -6.81 -2.88
CA THR A 3 -8.92 -5.74 -2.68
C THR A 3 -7.62 -6.22 -3.28
N SER A 4 -6.96 -5.34 -4.00
CA SER A 4 -5.64 -5.63 -4.57
C SER A 4 -4.59 -4.89 -3.77
N ILE A 5 -3.55 -5.61 -3.35
CA ILE A 5 -2.39 -5.03 -2.66
C ILE A 5 -1.23 -5.07 -3.64
N ILE A 6 -0.76 -3.90 -4.04
CA ILE A 6 0.36 -3.77 -4.98
C ILE A 6 1.55 -3.22 -4.20
N TYR A 7 2.66 -3.94 -4.21
CA TYR A 7 3.80 -3.56 -3.39
C TYR A 7 5.12 -3.74 -4.11
N SER A 8 6.13 -3.04 -3.62
CA SER A 8 7.52 -3.33 -3.93
C SER A 8 8.24 -3.63 -2.62
N SER A 9 9.28 -4.44 -2.69
CA SER A 9 10.05 -4.82 -1.51
C SER A 9 11.50 -5.03 -1.86
N ILE A 10 12.38 -4.42 -1.07
CA ILE A 10 13.83 -4.66 -1.10
C ILE A 10 14.16 -5.09 0.32
N GLY A 11 14.74 -6.28 0.48
CA GLY A 11 15.05 -6.82 1.80
C GLY A 11 13.88 -7.47 2.54
N GLY A 12 12.66 -7.48 1.96
CA GLY A 12 11.54 -8.27 2.49
C GLY A 12 10.63 -7.63 3.51
N ASN A 13 10.94 -6.44 4.03
CA ASN A 13 10.12 -5.83 5.08
C ASN A 13 8.73 -5.44 4.62
N THR A 14 8.61 -4.86 3.43
CA THR A 14 7.30 -4.52 2.87
C THR A 14 6.47 -5.78 2.65
N GLU A 15 7.12 -6.84 2.17
CA GLU A 15 6.44 -8.12 1.95
C GLU A 15 5.87 -8.69 3.24
N LEU A 16 6.62 -8.63 4.34
CA LEU A 16 6.12 -9.07 5.65
C LEU A 16 4.86 -8.30 6.04
N VAL A 17 4.87 -6.99 5.85
CA VAL A 17 3.73 -6.15 6.22
C VAL A 17 2.51 -6.47 5.36
N VAL A 18 2.67 -6.54 4.04
CA VAL A 18 1.52 -6.76 3.16
C VAL A 18 0.93 -8.16 3.33
N LYS A 19 1.76 -9.16 3.63
CA LYS A 19 1.25 -10.50 3.95
C LYS A 19 0.39 -10.48 5.22
N LYS A 20 0.82 -9.74 6.23
CA LYS A 20 0.04 -9.60 7.47
C LYS A 20 -1.25 -8.84 7.23
N VAL A 21 -1.21 -7.81 6.41
CA VAL A 21 -2.42 -7.06 6.03
C VAL A 21 -3.41 -8.00 5.32
N ALA A 22 -2.95 -8.75 4.33
CA ALA A 22 -3.82 -9.66 3.59
C ALA A 22 -4.42 -10.74 4.49
N GLU A 23 -3.61 -11.31 5.38
CA GLU A 23 -4.07 -12.31 6.35
C GLU A 23 -5.17 -11.74 7.25
N THR A 24 -4.95 -10.55 7.78
CA THR A 24 -5.93 -9.90 8.66
C THR A 24 -7.22 -9.55 7.92
N LEU A 25 -7.10 -9.01 6.70
CA LEU A 25 -8.28 -8.74 5.87
C LEU A 25 -9.09 -10.01 5.64
N SER A 26 -8.42 -11.12 5.32
CA SER A 26 -9.08 -12.40 5.11
C SER A 26 -9.83 -12.87 6.36
N GLU A 27 -9.21 -12.75 7.52
CA GLU A 27 -9.84 -13.10 8.80
C GLU A 27 -11.07 -12.24 9.07
N GLU A 28 -11.09 -11.01 8.57
CA GLU A 28 -12.21 -10.10 8.72
C GLU A 28 -13.24 -10.21 7.57
N GLY A 29 -13.08 -11.20 6.70
CA GLY A 29 -14.04 -11.44 5.63
C GLY A 29 -13.79 -10.62 4.36
N VAL A 30 -12.63 -9.98 4.22
CA VAL A 30 -12.30 -9.20 3.04
C VAL A 30 -11.24 -9.96 2.24
N LEU A 31 -11.59 -10.37 1.03
CA LEU A 31 -10.65 -11.06 0.16
C LEU A 31 -9.63 -10.08 -0.41
N ALA A 32 -8.34 -10.37 -0.25
CA ALA A 32 -7.27 -9.55 -0.76
C ALA A 32 -6.27 -10.39 -1.54
N GLN A 33 -5.83 -9.87 -2.67
CA GLN A 33 -4.78 -10.50 -3.49
C GLN A 33 -3.56 -9.59 -3.52
N ILE A 34 -2.38 -10.20 -3.46
CA ILE A 34 -1.11 -9.49 -3.37
C ILE A 34 -0.37 -9.59 -4.71
N TYR A 35 0.11 -8.46 -5.20
CA TYR A 35 0.88 -8.38 -6.45
C TYR A 35 2.14 -7.57 -6.23
N ARG A 36 3.27 -8.07 -6.74
CA ARG A 36 4.45 -7.22 -6.85
C ARG A 36 4.26 -6.25 -7.99
N SER A 37 4.74 -5.02 -7.81
CA SER A 37 4.54 -3.96 -8.80
C SER A 37 5.08 -4.30 -10.18
N GLU A 38 6.16 -5.08 -10.26
CA GLU A 38 6.76 -5.49 -11.54
C GLU A 38 6.00 -6.60 -12.25
N ASN A 39 5.10 -7.29 -11.55
CA ASN A 39 4.40 -8.47 -12.07
C ASN A 39 2.89 -8.28 -12.21
N VAL A 40 2.36 -7.13 -11.83
CA VAL A 40 0.92 -6.93 -11.84
C VAL A 40 0.41 -6.72 -13.26
N ASP A 41 -0.69 -7.41 -13.59
CA ASP A 41 -1.43 -7.19 -14.83
C ASP A 41 -2.62 -6.28 -14.51
N PHE A 42 -2.71 -5.14 -15.19
CA PHE A 42 -3.78 -4.18 -14.95
C PHE A 42 -5.17 -4.79 -15.16
N LYS A 43 -5.31 -5.79 -16.03
CA LYS A 43 -6.58 -6.49 -16.21
C LYS A 43 -7.05 -7.16 -14.92
N CYS A 44 -6.12 -7.56 -14.07
CA CYS A 44 -6.44 -8.21 -12.80
C CYS A 44 -6.90 -7.24 -11.73
N ILE A 45 -6.53 -5.97 -11.83
CA ILE A 45 -6.78 -4.99 -10.76
C ILE A 45 -7.73 -3.86 -11.16
N GLU A 46 -7.95 -3.62 -12.45
CA GLU A 46 -8.71 -2.44 -12.89
C GLU A 46 -10.14 -2.39 -12.32
N ASN A 47 -10.76 -3.54 -12.10
CA ASN A 47 -12.12 -3.61 -11.58
C ASN A 47 -12.18 -3.88 -10.07
N GLN A 48 -11.04 -3.91 -9.40
CA GLN A 48 -11.02 -4.10 -7.95
C GLN A 48 -11.46 -2.81 -7.26
N GLN A 49 -12.24 -2.95 -6.21
CA GLN A 49 -12.82 -1.80 -5.52
C GLN A 49 -11.78 -0.95 -4.81
N VAL A 50 -10.82 -1.59 -4.16
CA VAL A 50 -9.79 -0.91 -3.38
C VAL A 50 -8.41 -1.39 -3.78
N TRP A 51 -7.51 -0.44 -4.00
CA TRP A 51 -6.08 -0.74 -4.19
C TRP A 51 -5.32 -0.29 -2.95
N VAL A 52 -4.54 -1.20 -2.39
CA VAL A 52 -3.59 -0.88 -1.33
C VAL A 52 -2.21 -0.77 -1.98
N LEU A 53 -1.57 0.37 -1.84
CA LEU A 53 -0.24 0.62 -2.40
C LEU A 53 0.77 0.64 -1.27
N ALA A 54 1.80 -0.20 -1.36
CA ALA A 54 2.78 -0.34 -0.29
C ALA A 54 4.21 -0.31 -0.85
N SER A 55 5.04 0.55 -0.30
CA SER A 55 6.42 0.70 -0.76
C SER A 55 7.35 1.09 0.40
N PRO A 56 8.60 0.61 0.36
CA PRO A 56 9.62 1.18 1.23
C PRO A 56 10.05 2.54 0.72
N THR A 57 10.65 3.34 1.59
CA THR A 57 11.36 4.55 1.20
C THR A 57 12.78 4.14 0.84
N TYR A 58 13.20 4.49 -0.36
CA TYR A 58 14.46 4.05 -0.93
C TYR A 58 15.31 5.25 -1.28
N HIS A 59 16.62 5.16 -1.12
CA HIS A 59 17.53 6.29 -1.35
C HIS A 59 16.87 7.62 -0.98
N GLN A 60 17.42 8.54 -0.47
CA GLN A 60 17.01 9.92 -0.20
C GLN A 60 15.51 10.24 -0.44
N GLY A 61 14.62 9.34 -0.01
CA GLY A 61 13.17 9.57 -0.09
C GLY A 61 12.49 9.13 -1.38
N GLU A 62 13.12 8.29 -2.19
CA GLU A 62 12.53 7.84 -3.46
C GLU A 62 11.78 6.52 -3.34
N LEU A 63 10.89 6.27 -4.28
CA LEU A 63 10.29 4.96 -4.45
C LEU A 63 11.23 4.04 -5.23
N GLU A 64 11.05 2.74 -5.04
CA GLU A 64 11.74 1.73 -5.83
C GLU A 64 11.32 1.85 -7.31
N LYS A 65 12.27 1.56 -8.23
CA LYS A 65 12.09 1.81 -9.67
C LYS A 65 10.88 1.10 -10.27
N ASN A 66 10.64 -0.14 -9.89
CA ASN A 66 9.51 -0.89 -10.44
C ASN A 66 8.19 -0.29 -10.01
N PHE A 67 8.12 0.25 -8.79
CA PHE A 67 6.93 0.92 -8.33
C PHE A 67 6.73 2.25 -9.06
N GLN A 68 7.81 2.98 -9.29
CA GLN A 68 7.72 4.22 -10.09
C GLN A 68 7.16 3.92 -11.48
N LYS A 69 7.63 2.85 -12.12
CA LYS A 69 7.11 2.44 -13.43
C LYS A 69 5.64 2.08 -13.35
N PHE A 70 5.24 1.33 -12.33
CA PHE A 70 3.83 0.98 -12.12
C PHE A 70 2.96 2.24 -12.03
N LEU A 71 3.39 3.23 -11.25
CA LEU A 71 2.62 4.48 -11.11
C LEU A 71 2.52 5.23 -12.43
N ARG A 72 3.61 5.28 -13.23
CA ARG A 72 3.56 5.90 -14.55
C ARG A 72 2.57 5.20 -15.47
N ASP A 73 2.58 3.87 -15.46
CA ASP A 73 1.67 3.08 -16.29
C ASP A 73 0.20 3.29 -15.86
N CYS A 74 -0.06 3.58 -14.60
CA CYS A 74 -1.40 3.87 -14.09
C CYS A 74 -2.05 5.07 -14.78
N HIS A 75 -1.26 6.03 -15.28
CA HIS A 75 -1.82 7.21 -15.94
C HIS A 75 -2.54 6.89 -17.27
N GLN A 76 -2.39 5.68 -17.78
CA GLN A 76 -3.13 5.22 -18.96
C GLN A 76 -4.58 4.85 -18.63
N PHE A 77 -4.96 4.82 -17.37
CA PHE A 77 -6.26 4.36 -16.92
C PHE A 77 -7.01 5.47 -16.20
N ASN A 78 -8.32 5.41 -16.23
CA ASN A 78 -9.15 6.34 -15.45
C ASN A 78 -9.28 5.79 -14.03
N LEU A 79 -8.62 6.44 -13.08
CA LEU A 79 -8.64 6.06 -11.67
C LEU A 79 -9.45 7.05 -10.83
N GLU A 80 -10.20 7.96 -11.47
CA GLU A 80 -11.03 8.91 -10.76
C GLU A 80 -12.02 8.18 -9.85
N ASN A 81 -12.07 8.60 -8.59
CA ASN A 81 -12.90 8.01 -7.54
C ASN A 81 -12.52 6.58 -7.12
N LYS A 82 -11.43 6.01 -7.65
CA LYS A 82 -10.91 4.75 -7.16
C LYS A 82 -10.53 4.90 -5.69
N LYS A 83 -10.81 3.87 -4.89
CA LYS A 83 -10.49 3.87 -3.47
C LYS A 83 -9.08 3.32 -3.25
N PHE A 84 -8.31 4.02 -2.44
CA PHE A 84 -6.92 3.66 -2.16
C PHE A 84 -6.65 3.62 -0.66
N ALA A 85 -5.72 2.75 -0.28
CA ALA A 85 -5.07 2.79 1.02
C ALA A 85 -3.56 2.75 0.78
N VAL A 86 -2.79 3.38 1.64
CA VAL A 86 -1.35 3.55 1.45
C VAL A 86 -0.58 3.04 2.65
N ILE A 87 0.50 2.31 2.37
CA ILE A 87 1.46 1.83 3.37
C ILE A 87 2.85 2.30 2.95
N GLY A 88 3.50 3.07 3.82
CA GLY A 88 4.86 3.52 3.59
C GLY A 88 5.78 3.00 4.67
N LEU A 89 6.92 2.42 4.26
CA LEU A 89 7.96 2.00 5.19
C LEU A 89 9.20 2.88 5.01
N GLY A 90 9.88 3.11 6.10
CA GLY A 90 11.15 3.82 6.10
C GLY A 90 12.10 3.16 7.08
N ASP A 91 13.36 3.56 7.06
CA ASP A 91 14.33 3.13 8.04
C ASP A 91 14.87 4.36 8.75
N ARG A 92 14.37 4.58 9.95
CA ARG A 92 14.74 5.70 10.81
C ARG A 92 16.24 5.74 11.10
N LYS A 93 16.86 4.58 11.12
CA LYS A 93 18.29 4.46 11.43
C LYS A 93 19.16 5.12 10.37
N TYR A 94 18.77 5.02 9.10
CA TYR A 94 19.61 5.50 8.00
C TYR A 94 19.13 6.82 7.40
N TYR A 95 17.84 7.09 7.41
CA TYR A 95 17.26 8.24 6.70
C TYR A 95 16.16 8.88 7.54
N SER A 96 16.51 9.38 8.73
CA SER A 96 15.48 9.93 9.64
C SER A 96 14.71 11.09 9.04
N GLU A 97 15.33 11.91 8.19
CA GLU A 97 14.68 13.04 7.54
C GLU A 97 13.76 12.61 6.36
N TYR A 98 13.95 11.39 5.85
CA TYR A 98 13.12 10.84 4.77
C TYR A 98 12.19 9.72 5.28
N LEU A 99 11.91 9.72 6.56
CA LEU A 99 11.12 8.68 7.21
C LEU A 99 9.73 8.57 6.58
N CYS A 100 9.45 7.41 5.98
CA CYS A 100 8.16 7.11 5.36
C CYS A 100 7.75 8.08 4.24
N ASP A 101 8.71 8.71 3.55
CA ASP A 101 8.42 9.58 2.41
C ASP A 101 7.68 8.84 1.30
N SER A 102 7.85 7.50 1.20
CA SER A 102 7.09 6.71 0.26
C SER A 102 5.58 6.87 0.48
N ALA A 103 5.12 6.96 1.74
CA ALA A 103 3.70 7.17 2.02
C ALA A 103 3.24 8.50 1.43
N LYS A 104 4.01 9.57 1.62
CA LYS A 104 3.63 10.88 1.06
C LYS A 104 3.60 10.85 -0.47
N ILE A 105 4.59 10.22 -1.10
CA ILE A 105 4.63 10.12 -2.55
C ILE A 105 3.39 9.37 -3.07
N LEU A 106 3.01 8.29 -2.40
CA LEU A 106 1.83 7.53 -2.79
C LEU A 106 0.53 8.29 -2.53
N GLU A 107 0.45 9.04 -1.43
CA GLU A 107 -0.69 9.91 -1.16
C GLU A 107 -0.84 10.99 -2.24
N ASP A 108 0.28 11.59 -2.65
CA ASP A 108 0.28 12.58 -3.71
C ASP A 108 -0.16 11.96 -5.04
N PHE A 109 0.26 10.73 -5.32
CA PHE A 109 -0.20 10.00 -6.50
C PHE A 109 -1.73 9.82 -6.48
N VAL A 110 -2.29 9.44 -5.33
CA VAL A 110 -3.75 9.26 -5.20
C VAL A 110 -4.48 10.55 -5.54
N ILE A 111 -3.98 11.67 -5.04
CA ILE A 111 -4.56 12.98 -5.37
C ILE A 111 -4.43 13.28 -6.87
N GLU A 112 -3.27 13.01 -7.44
CA GLU A 112 -2.99 13.28 -8.86
C GLU A 112 -3.94 12.53 -9.78
N VAL A 113 -4.27 11.27 -9.48
CA VAL A 113 -5.20 10.48 -10.29
C VAL A 113 -6.67 10.69 -9.89
N LYS A 114 -6.93 11.61 -8.96
CA LYS A 114 -8.29 11.91 -8.46
C LYS A 114 -8.94 10.72 -7.77
N GLY A 115 -8.13 9.88 -7.16
CA GLY A 115 -8.59 8.81 -6.31
C GLY A 115 -8.95 9.31 -4.91
N LYS A 116 -9.34 8.39 -4.04
CA LYS A 116 -9.72 8.72 -2.67
C LYS A 116 -9.01 7.80 -1.68
N LEU A 117 -8.31 8.38 -0.72
CA LEU A 117 -7.80 7.64 0.42
C LEU A 117 -8.96 7.30 1.35
N VAL A 118 -9.07 6.02 1.73
CA VAL A 118 -10.20 5.59 2.55
C VAL A 118 -9.91 5.59 4.05
N LEU A 119 -8.62 5.68 4.43
CA LEU A 119 -8.21 5.84 5.83
C LEU A 119 -6.80 6.45 5.88
N PRO A 120 -6.36 6.94 7.05
CA PRO A 120 -4.99 7.43 7.19
C PRO A 120 -3.98 6.34 6.84
N SER A 121 -2.89 6.72 6.19
CA SER A 121 -1.85 5.79 5.75
C SER A 121 -1.15 5.10 6.91
N LEU A 122 -0.74 3.86 6.70
CA LEU A 122 0.12 3.15 7.63
C LEU A 122 1.56 3.56 7.38
N ARG A 123 2.21 4.14 8.37
CA ARG A 123 3.61 4.56 8.30
C ARG A 123 4.42 3.80 9.31
N ILE A 124 5.42 3.05 8.85
CA ILE A 124 6.30 2.27 9.70
C ILE A 124 7.74 2.75 9.46
N GLY A 125 8.30 3.44 10.43
CA GLY A 125 9.62 4.06 10.30
C GLY A 125 10.77 3.21 10.83
N THR A 126 10.47 2.01 11.31
CA THR A 126 11.47 1.11 11.91
C THR A 126 11.24 -0.30 11.41
N ASN A 127 11.98 -1.27 11.95
CA ASN A 127 11.76 -2.68 11.64
C ASN A 127 10.30 -3.04 11.92
N PRO A 128 9.54 -3.54 10.94
CA PRO A 128 8.12 -3.84 11.12
C PRO A 128 7.85 -5.09 11.97
N LEU A 129 8.85 -5.97 12.13
CA LEU A 129 8.63 -7.26 12.76
C LEU A 129 7.96 -7.17 14.15
N PRO A 130 8.42 -6.29 15.06
CA PRO A 130 7.75 -6.16 16.36
C PRO A 130 6.33 -5.57 16.29
N LEU A 131 5.96 -4.95 15.16
CA LEU A 131 4.70 -4.25 15.01
C LEU A 131 3.65 -5.07 14.27
N LEU A 132 4.00 -6.26 13.73
CA LEU A 132 3.10 -7.03 12.89
C LEU A 132 1.80 -7.41 13.60
N ASN A 133 1.89 -7.84 14.86
CA ASN A 133 0.73 -8.30 15.61
C ASN A 133 0.02 -7.20 16.41
N SER A 134 0.46 -5.96 16.28
CA SER A 134 -0.16 -4.81 16.96
C SER A 134 -0.55 -3.74 15.95
N THR A 135 0.38 -2.87 15.60
CA THR A 135 0.11 -1.73 14.70
C THR A 135 -0.43 -2.18 13.34
N VAL A 136 0.20 -3.18 12.72
CA VAL A 136 -0.20 -3.64 11.38
C VAL A 136 -1.59 -4.30 11.44
N VAL A 137 -1.83 -5.18 12.40
CA VAL A 137 -3.14 -5.83 12.56
C VAL A 137 -4.23 -4.79 12.84
N ASN A 138 -3.96 -3.85 13.74
CA ASN A 138 -4.95 -2.82 14.09
C ASN A 138 -5.32 -1.97 12.88
N TRP A 139 -4.35 -1.52 12.09
CA TRP A 139 -4.60 -0.78 10.87
C TRP A 139 -5.39 -1.62 9.88
N SER A 140 -5.03 -2.90 9.73
CA SER A 140 -5.68 -3.81 8.79
C SER A 140 -7.15 -4.05 9.15
N LYS A 141 -7.47 -4.14 10.44
CA LYS A 141 -8.85 -4.26 10.90
C LYS A 141 -9.66 -3.01 10.59
N ARG A 142 -9.04 -1.82 10.77
CA ARG A 142 -9.68 -0.56 10.38
C ARG A 142 -9.94 -0.52 8.88
N LEU A 143 -8.96 -0.96 8.09
CA LEU A 143 -9.13 -1.03 6.65
C LEU A 143 -10.27 -1.99 6.28
N ALA A 144 -10.33 -3.16 6.89
CA ALA A 144 -11.40 -4.13 6.63
C ALA A 144 -12.78 -3.52 6.92
N ASN A 145 -12.92 -2.84 8.06
CA ASN A 145 -14.18 -2.19 8.41
C ASN A 145 -14.55 -1.11 7.42
N THR A 146 -13.57 -0.33 6.98
CA THR A 146 -13.77 0.71 5.98
C THR A 146 -14.23 0.12 4.64
N ILE A 147 -13.58 -0.96 4.18
CA ILE A 147 -13.95 -1.63 2.94
C ILE A 147 -15.39 -2.16 3.01
N LYS A 148 -15.74 -2.79 4.11
CA LYS A 148 -17.09 -3.33 4.29
C LYS A 148 -18.16 -2.25 4.29
N SER A 149 -17.83 -1.05 4.72
CA SER A 149 -18.77 0.08 4.74
C SER A 149 -18.92 0.78 3.39
N LEU A 150 -18.11 0.43 2.39
CA LEU A 150 -18.19 1.04 1.06
C LEU A 150 -19.36 0.52 0.22
N ASN A 151 -20.05 -0.47 0.68
CA ASN A 151 -21.21 -1.04 -0.03
C ASN A 151 -22.51 -0.33 0.28
#